data_0ae9ec5abd31065f032a6e0a67079623
#
_entry.id   0ae9ec5abd31065f032a6e0a67079623
#
_cell.length_a   1.000
_cell.length_b   1.000
_cell.length_c   1.000
_cell.angle_alpha   90.00
_cell.angle_beta   90.00
_cell.angle_gamma   90.00
#
_symmetry.space_group_name_H-M   'P 1'
#
loop_
_entity.id
_entity.type
_entity.pdbx_description
1 polymer ?
#
loop_
_entity_poly.entity_id
_entity_poly.type
_entity_poly.pdbx_seq_one_letter_code
_entity_poly.pdbx_strand_id
1 'polypeptide(L)'
;MKRTLVDLFESSVKQYANNTFLLEKIGKEFQPTTYAEVQKKVYQLGAGLQALGVKKGDTMALLSEGRNMWIIGELAMFYAGAINVPLSIKLEESNDLLFRLIHGEVKYIMISGTQLKKIRLIKDQLPNVEKIIVFDEMPS
;
A
#
# COMPACT_ATOMS: atom_id res chain seq x y z
N MET A 1 17.28 12.75 18.46
CA MET A 1 15.89 12.85 17.97
C MET A 1 15.58 11.61 17.14
N LYS A 2 14.54 10.88 17.49
CA LYS A 2 14.10 9.74 16.67
C LYS A 2 13.42 10.27 15.42
N ARG A 3 13.92 9.88 14.25
CA ARG A 3 13.28 10.19 12.95
C ARG A 3 12.45 9.00 12.48
N THR A 4 11.24 9.28 12.04
CA THR A 4 10.37 8.28 11.41
C THR A 4 10.56 8.27 9.89
N LEU A 5 10.01 7.25 9.21
CA LEU A 5 9.97 7.24 7.74
C LEU A 5 9.13 8.39 7.19
N VAL A 6 8.08 8.80 7.90
CA VAL A 6 7.27 9.97 7.58
C VAL A 6 8.12 11.25 7.63
N ASP A 7 8.91 11.44 8.70
CA ASP A 7 9.80 12.60 8.83
C ASP A 7 10.85 12.64 7.71
N LEU A 8 11.39 11.48 7.36
CA LEU A 8 12.35 11.36 6.26
C LEU A 8 11.72 11.77 4.94
N PHE A 9 10.53 11.27 4.64
CA PHE A 9 9.82 11.61 3.41
C PHE A 9 9.46 13.10 3.36
N GLU A 10 8.92 13.67 4.43
CA GLU A 10 8.60 15.11 4.51
C GLU A 10 9.83 15.99 4.29
N SER A 11 10.96 15.62 4.91
CA SER A 11 12.23 16.33 4.71
C SER A 11 12.71 16.26 3.26
N SER A 12 12.55 15.11 2.61
CA SER A 12 12.92 14.90 1.21
C SER A 12 12.03 15.73 0.28
N VAL A 13 10.73 15.77 0.53
CA VAL A 13 9.80 16.60 -0.24
C VAL A 13 10.16 18.07 -0.12
N LYS A 14 10.45 18.53 1.10
CA LYS A 14 10.83 19.93 1.34
C LYS A 14 12.09 20.32 0.57
N GLN A 15 13.04 19.41 0.46
CA GLN A 15 14.33 19.68 -0.18
C GLN A 15 14.30 19.46 -1.70
N TYR A 16 13.50 18.49 -2.18
CA TYR A 16 13.54 18.00 -3.56
C TYR A 16 12.18 17.98 -4.25
N ALA A 17 11.26 18.88 -3.87
CA ALA A 17 9.86 18.88 -4.29
C ALA A 17 9.66 18.63 -5.80
N ASN A 18 10.46 19.30 -6.63
CA ASN A 18 10.32 19.26 -8.09
C ASN A 18 11.19 18.18 -8.78
N ASN A 19 11.98 17.44 -7.99
CA ASN A 19 12.77 16.35 -8.53
C ASN A 19 11.90 15.11 -8.75
N THR A 20 12.28 14.31 -9.73
CA THR A 20 11.64 13.00 -9.96
C THR A 20 11.92 12.08 -8.78
N PHE A 21 10.88 11.54 -8.19
CA PHE A 21 10.97 10.51 -7.15
C PHE A 21 10.71 9.11 -7.70
N LEU A 22 9.68 8.96 -8.51
CA LEU A 22 9.29 7.68 -9.09
C LEU A 22 9.28 7.74 -10.61
N LEU A 23 9.67 6.62 -11.22
CA LEU A 23 9.57 6.38 -12.65
C LEU A 23 8.76 5.10 -12.86
N GLU A 24 7.64 5.20 -13.54
CA GLU A 24 6.81 4.06 -13.90
C GLU A 24 6.71 3.93 -15.40
N LYS A 25 6.89 2.73 -15.90
CA LYS A 25 6.75 2.45 -17.33
C LYS A 25 5.27 2.30 -17.67
N ILE A 26 4.76 3.21 -18.49
CA ILE A 26 3.39 3.18 -19.01
C ILE A 26 3.48 3.02 -20.54
N GLY A 27 3.04 1.87 -21.03
CA GLY A 27 3.25 1.50 -22.42
C GLY A 27 4.75 1.33 -22.74
N LYS A 28 5.28 2.18 -23.62
CA LYS A 28 6.70 2.14 -24.04
C LYS A 28 7.58 3.17 -23.34
N GLU A 29 6.99 4.12 -22.60
CA GLU A 29 7.69 5.25 -22.01
C GLU A 29 7.69 5.21 -20.49
N PHE A 30 8.75 5.78 -19.89
CA PHE A 30 8.81 6.02 -18.46
C PHE A 30 8.18 7.36 -18.12
N GLN A 31 7.20 7.35 -17.23
CA GLN A 31 6.53 8.55 -16.73
C GLN A 31 7.11 8.94 -15.37
N PRO A 32 7.67 10.16 -15.24
CA PRO A 32 8.17 10.64 -13.97
C PRO A 32 7.04 11.15 -13.07
N THR A 33 7.22 10.96 -11.77
CA THR A 33 6.38 11.56 -10.72
C THR A 33 7.29 12.23 -9.71
N THR A 34 7.05 13.50 -9.43
CA THR A 34 7.89 14.30 -8.53
C THR A 34 7.60 13.96 -7.06
N TYR A 35 8.51 14.34 -6.15
CA TYR A 35 8.30 14.22 -4.70
C TYR A 35 7.01 14.93 -4.25
N ALA A 36 6.75 16.13 -4.75
CA ALA A 36 5.55 16.89 -4.41
C ALA A 36 4.26 16.20 -4.88
N GLU A 37 4.28 15.64 -6.09
CA GLU A 37 3.13 14.89 -6.64
C GLU A 37 2.86 13.61 -5.84
N VAL A 38 3.91 12.89 -5.45
CA VAL A 38 3.78 11.70 -4.59
C VAL A 38 3.20 12.10 -3.23
N GLN A 39 3.70 13.16 -2.61
CA GLN A 39 3.18 13.66 -1.32
C GLN A 39 1.68 13.93 -1.39
N LYS A 40 1.22 14.60 -2.43
CA LYS A 40 -0.22 14.89 -2.63
C LYS A 40 -1.05 13.60 -2.66
N LYS A 41 -0.60 12.61 -3.43
CA LYS A 41 -1.27 11.31 -3.52
C LYS A 41 -1.26 10.55 -2.20
N VAL A 42 -0.13 10.59 -1.49
CA VAL A 42 0.03 9.98 -0.17
C VAL A 42 -0.94 10.59 0.85
N TYR A 43 -1.07 11.91 0.86
CA TYR A 43 -2.00 12.59 1.76
C TYR A 43 -3.46 12.23 1.45
N GLN A 44 -3.83 12.20 0.18
CA GLN A 44 -5.18 11.84 -0.24
C GLN A 44 -5.52 10.40 0.15
N LEU A 45 -4.62 9.46 -0.14
CA LEU A 45 -4.82 8.05 0.20
C LEU A 45 -4.81 7.83 1.72
N GLY A 46 -3.88 8.45 2.44
CA GLY A 46 -3.80 8.36 3.90
C GLY A 46 -5.07 8.88 4.59
N ALA A 47 -5.60 10.01 4.13
CA ALA A 47 -6.88 10.53 4.61
C ALA A 47 -8.04 9.57 4.29
N GLY A 48 -8.04 8.97 3.10
CA GLY A 48 -9.01 7.96 2.71
C GLY A 48 -8.96 6.72 3.61
N LEU A 49 -7.77 6.24 3.95
CA LEU A 49 -7.59 5.12 4.87
C LEU A 49 -8.16 5.43 6.27
N GLN A 50 -7.90 6.62 6.78
CA GLN A 50 -8.46 7.06 8.06
C GLN A 50 -10.01 7.14 8.01
N ALA A 51 -10.55 7.65 6.91
CA ALA A 51 -12.01 7.70 6.70
C ALA A 51 -12.63 6.30 6.62
N LEU A 52 -11.90 5.30 6.12
CA LEU A 52 -12.33 3.89 6.11
C LEU A 52 -12.26 3.24 7.49
N GLY A 53 -11.67 3.88 8.47
CA GLY A 53 -11.58 3.39 9.85
C GLY A 53 -10.20 2.86 10.25
N VAL A 54 -9.18 3.00 9.41
CA VAL A 54 -7.80 2.61 9.77
C VAL A 54 -7.31 3.48 10.92
N LYS A 55 -6.79 2.84 11.97
CA LYS A 55 -6.31 3.48 13.18
C LYS A 55 -4.84 3.16 13.41
N LYS A 56 -4.19 3.98 14.21
CA LYS A 56 -2.81 3.74 14.65
C LYS A 56 -2.68 2.35 15.27
N GLY A 57 -1.69 1.60 14.78
CA GLY A 57 -1.41 0.24 15.24
C GLY A 57 -2.15 -0.85 14.48
N ASP A 58 -3.10 -0.51 13.61
CA ASP A 58 -3.74 -1.50 12.73
C ASP A 58 -2.73 -2.08 11.75
N THR A 59 -2.84 -3.37 11.49
CA THR A 59 -1.97 -4.08 10.56
C THR A 59 -2.62 -4.14 9.17
N MET A 60 -1.87 -3.70 8.17
CA MET A 60 -2.28 -3.70 6.76
C MET A 60 -1.30 -4.48 5.92
N ALA A 61 -1.81 -5.42 5.13
CA ALA A 61 -0.99 -6.09 4.12
C ALA A 61 -0.92 -5.26 2.83
N LEU A 62 0.21 -5.38 2.16
CA LEU A 62 0.44 -4.79 0.84
C LEU A 62 0.87 -5.90 -0.11
N LEU A 63 0.04 -6.19 -1.11
CA LEU A 63 0.26 -7.25 -2.09
C LEU A 63 0.09 -6.69 -3.49
N SER A 64 1.20 -6.32 -4.11
CA SER A 64 1.22 -5.72 -5.45
C SER A 64 2.57 -5.92 -6.11
N GLU A 65 2.56 -5.91 -7.43
CA GLU A 65 3.75 -5.76 -8.24
C GLU A 65 4.43 -4.41 -7.95
N GLY A 66 5.74 -4.31 -8.28
CA GLY A 66 6.47 -3.04 -8.19
C GLY A 66 5.87 -2.00 -9.14
N ARG A 67 5.23 -0.99 -8.57
CA ARG A 67 4.60 0.14 -9.28
C ARG A 67 4.53 1.36 -8.35
N ASN A 68 4.21 2.52 -8.89
CA ASN A 68 4.11 3.75 -8.09
C ASN A 68 3.16 3.58 -6.89
N MET A 69 2.03 2.93 -7.10
CA MET A 69 1.04 2.70 -6.04
C MET A 69 1.56 1.84 -4.90
N TRP A 70 2.59 1.00 -5.13
CA TRP A 70 3.23 0.26 -4.05
C TRP A 70 3.85 1.21 -3.01
N ILE A 71 4.68 2.16 -3.47
CA ILE A 71 5.33 3.16 -2.60
C ILE A 71 4.30 4.14 -2.03
N ILE A 72 3.39 4.64 -2.85
CA ILE A 72 2.34 5.57 -2.41
C ILE A 72 1.46 4.90 -1.34
N GLY A 73 1.08 3.65 -1.55
CA GLY A 73 0.30 2.87 -0.59
C GLY A 73 1.04 2.65 0.73
N GLU A 74 2.31 2.27 0.69
CA GLU A 74 3.13 2.08 1.88
C GLU A 74 3.27 3.37 2.69
N LEU A 75 3.61 4.47 2.04
CA LEU A 75 3.71 5.77 2.70
C LEU A 75 2.36 6.22 3.29
N ALA A 76 1.27 6.04 2.55
CA ALA A 76 -0.07 6.36 3.04
C ALA A 76 -0.45 5.56 4.30
N MET A 77 -0.08 4.27 4.35
CA MET A 77 -0.25 3.45 5.56
C MET A 77 0.47 4.06 6.76
N PHE A 78 1.71 4.52 6.58
CA PHE A 78 2.48 5.14 7.66
C PHE A 78 1.85 6.44 8.14
N TYR A 79 1.34 7.29 7.24
CA TYR A 79 0.59 8.49 7.60
C TYR A 79 -0.69 8.19 8.36
N ALA A 80 -1.36 7.09 8.04
CA ALA A 80 -2.54 6.63 8.77
C ALA A 80 -2.20 5.95 10.12
N GLY A 81 -0.90 5.75 10.41
CA GLY A 81 -0.44 5.10 11.62
C GLY A 81 -0.51 3.57 11.59
N ALA A 82 -0.74 2.98 10.43
CA ALA A 82 -0.79 1.54 10.27
C ALA A 82 0.59 0.89 10.25
N ILE A 83 0.62 -0.40 10.53
CA ILE A 83 1.80 -1.25 10.44
C ILE A 83 1.72 -1.98 9.11
N ASN A 84 2.72 -1.78 8.24
CA ASN A 84 2.75 -2.43 6.94
C ASN A 84 3.29 -3.86 7.04
N VAL A 85 2.58 -4.79 6.40
CA VAL A 85 3.01 -6.17 6.16
C VAL A 85 3.14 -6.35 4.64
N PRO A 86 4.31 -6.06 4.06
CA PRO A 86 4.53 -6.26 2.63
C PRO A 86 4.64 -7.74 2.32
N LEU A 87 3.91 -8.18 1.29
CA LEU A 87 3.86 -9.57 0.86
C LEU A 87 4.40 -9.72 -0.56
N SER A 88 5.15 -10.79 -0.79
CA SER A 88 5.65 -11.12 -2.13
C SER A 88 4.51 -11.61 -3.02
N ILE A 89 4.49 -11.13 -4.26
CA ILE A 89 3.55 -11.63 -5.29
C ILE A 89 3.82 -13.09 -5.69
N LYS A 90 4.95 -13.65 -5.29
CA LYS A 90 5.29 -15.07 -5.50
C LYS A 90 4.62 -16.01 -4.50
N LEU A 91 4.03 -15.46 -3.43
CA LEU A 91 3.26 -16.28 -2.49
C LEU A 91 1.98 -16.77 -3.15
N GLU A 92 1.77 -18.05 -3.08
CA GLU A 92 0.53 -18.66 -3.54
C GLU A 92 -0.58 -18.52 -2.48
N GLU A 93 -1.82 -18.63 -2.94
CA GLU A 93 -3.01 -18.46 -2.11
C GLU A 93 -3.20 -19.51 -1.02
N SER A 94 -2.54 -20.64 -1.16
CA SER A 94 -2.66 -21.75 -0.23
C SER A 94 -2.07 -21.44 1.15
N ASN A 95 -1.16 -22.22 1.65
CA ASN A 95 -0.74 -22.15 3.05
C ASN A 95 0.09 -20.90 3.39
N ASP A 96 0.97 -20.46 2.50
CA ASP A 96 1.94 -19.41 2.84
C ASP A 96 1.30 -18.02 2.94
N LEU A 97 0.45 -17.66 1.98
CA LEU A 97 -0.25 -16.38 1.99
C LEU A 97 -1.24 -16.30 3.15
N LEU A 98 -2.06 -17.34 3.32
CA LEU A 98 -3.04 -17.44 4.39
C LEU A 98 -2.37 -17.36 5.77
N PHE A 99 -1.28 -18.13 5.97
CA PHE A 99 -0.53 -18.12 7.22
C PHE A 99 -0.03 -16.73 7.57
N ARG A 100 0.57 -16.01 6.61
CA ARG A 100 1.12 -14.66 6.85
C ARG A 100 0.05 -13.65 7.22
N LEU A 101 -1.11 -13.73 6.58
CA LEU A 101 -2.23 -12.83 6.85
C LEU A 101 -2.83 -13.08 8.24
N ILE A 102 -2.96 -14.33 8.65
CA ILE A 102 -3.47 -14.71 9.97
C ILE A 102 -2.44 -14.37 11.05
N HIS A 103 -1.19 -14.81 10.87
CA HIS A 103 -0.11 -14.58 11.84
C HIS A 103 0.18 -13.09 12.06
N GLY A 104 0.09 -12.29 11.00
CA GLY A 104 0.23 -10.83 11.06
C GLY A 104 -0.99 -10.11 11.63
N GLU A 105 -2.06 -10.82 11.95
CA GLU A 105 -3.32 -10.21 12.42
C GLU A 105 -3.82 -9.10 11.51
N VAL A 106 -3.71 -9.31 10.20
CA VAL A 106 -4.00 -8.30 9.18
C VAL A 106 -5.48 -7.94 9.17
N LYS A 107 -5.78 -6.66 9.34
CA LYS A 107 -7.14 -6.12 9.30
C LYS A 107 -7.56 -5.59 7.93
N TYR A 108 -6.59 -5.08 7.17
CA TYR A 108 -6.83 -4.46 5.86
C TYR A 108 -5.84 -5.01 4.86
N ILE A 109 -6.26 -5.17 3.62
CA ILE A 109 -5.40 -5.60 2.54
C ILE A 109 -5.45 -4.56 1.43
N MET A 110 -4.29 -4.00 1.09
CA MET A 110 -4.10 -3.13 -0.06
C MET A 110 -3.45 -3.94 -1.17
N ILE A 111 -4.08 -4.00 -2.34
CA ILE A 111 -3.77 -5.01 -3.34
C ILE A 111 -3.92 -4.48 -4.77
N SER A 112 -3.06 -4.95 -5.68
CA SER A 112 -3.27 -4.75 -7.12
C SER A 112 -4.39 -5.65 -7.65
N GLY A 113 -5.05 -5.23 -8.71
CA GLY A 113 -6.14 -5.99 -9.33
C GLY A 113 -5.70 -7.38 -9.79
N THR A 114 -4.47 -7.51 -10.30
CA THR A 114 -3.91 -8.79 -10.76
C THR A 114 -3.74 -9.82 -9.64
N GLN A 115 -3.51 -9.37 -8.41
CA GLN A 115 -3.33 -10.26 -7.25
C GLN A 115 -4.64 -10.57 -6.51
N LEU A 116 -5.71 -9.85 -6.82
CA LEU A 116 -6.99 -9.95 -6.09
C LEU A 116 -7.57 -11.36 -6.09
N LYS A 117 -7.35 -12.13 -7.15
CA LYS A 117 -7.80 -13.52 -7.25
C LYS A 117 -7.29 -14.37 -6.09
N LYS A 118 -6.04 -14.19 -5.66
CA LYS A 118 -5.44 -14.94 -4.56
C LYS A 118 -6.21 -14.75 -3.25
N ILE A 119 -6.59 -13.50 -2.96
CA ILE A 119 -7.34 -13.17 -1.74
C ILE A 119 -8.78 -13.67 -1.83
N ARG A 120 -9.41 -13.58 -3.00
CA ARG A 120 -10.78 -14.10 -3.19
C ARG A 120 -10.91 -15.59 -2.87
N LEU A 121 -9.86 -16.37 -3.14
CA LEU A 121 -9.85 -17.82 -2.88
C LEU A 121 -9.78 -18.16 -1.38
N ILE A 122 -9.26 -17.27 -0.55
CA ILE A 122 -9.02 -17.52 0.88
C ILE A 122 -9.79 -16.58 1.80
N LYS A 123 -10.58 -15.65 1.25
CA LYS A 123 -11.26 -14.61 2.04
C LYS A 123 -12.11 -15.14 3.19
N ASP A 124 -12.76 -16.28 3.00
CA ASP A 124 -13.62 -16.90 4.01
C ASP A 124 -12.81 -17.50 5.19
N GLN A 125 -11.49 -17.61 5.03
CA GLN A 125 -10.55 -18.06 6.06
C GLN A 125 -9.85 -16.89 6.76
N LEU A 126 -10.26 -15.64 6.47
CA LEU A 126 -9.65 -14.42 6.99
C LEU A 126 -10.66 -13.62 7.84
N PRO A 127 -11.02 -14.12 9.04
CA PRO A 127 -12.10 -13.52 9.85
C PRO A 127 -11.77 -12.12 10.35
N ASN A 128 -10.47 -11.76 10.46
CA ASN A 128 -10.03 -10.46 10.95
C ASN A 128 -9.89 -9.39 9.85
N VAL A 129 -9.94 -9.78 8.59
CA VAL A 129 -9.85 -8.83 7.47
C VAL A 129 -11.20 -8.12 7.31
N GLU A 130 -11.16 -6.81 7.54
CA GLU A 130 -12.35 -5.97 7.47
C GLU A 130 -12.61 -5.40 6.08
N LYS A 131 -11.53 -4.99 5.38
CA LYS A 131 -11.63 -4.37 4.05
C LYS A 131 -10.45 -4.74 3.15
N ILE A 132 -10.76 -4.83 1.87
CA ILE A 132 -9.78 -5.02 0.80
C ILE A 132 -9.85 -3.78 -0.09
N ILE A 133 -8.70 -3.11 -0.25
CA ILE A 133 -8.56 -1.87 -1.02
C ILE A 133 -7.79 -2.21 -2.28
N VAL A 134 -8.43 -2.08 -3.43
CA VAL A 134 -7.83 -2.41 -4.73
C VAL A 134 -7.30 -1.13 -5.38
N PHE A 135 -6.07 -1.17 -5.86
CA PHE A 135 -5.43 -0.03 -6.51
C PHE A 135 -6.01 0.31 -7.88
N ASP A 136 -6.59 -0.68 -8.54
CA ASP A 136 -7.01 -0.58 -9.93
C ASP A 136 -8.54 -0.46 -10.02
N GLU A 137 -9.02 0.20 -11.06
CA GLU A 137 -10.43 0.17 -11.41
C GLU A 137 -10.82 -1.27 -11.76
N MET A 138 -11.83 -1.79 -11.10
CA MET A 138 -12.32 -3.13 -11.35
C MET A 138 -13.47 -3.08 -12.36
N PRO A 139 -13.51 -4.01 -13.33
CA PRO A 139 -14.67 -4.13 -14.20
C PRO A 139 -15.93 -4.34 -13.37
N SER A 140 -16.97 -3.63 -13.74
CA SER A 140 -18.32 -3.75 -13.16
C SER A 140 -18.90 -5.16 -13.36
#